data_8b6e9d77ca4c2461c98d81a004ccfcfd
#
_entry.id   8b6e9d77ca4c2461c98d81a004ccfcfd
#
_cell.length_a   1.000
_cell.length_b   1.000
_cell.length_c   1.000
_cell.angle_alpha   90.00
_cell.angle_beta   90.00
_cell.angle_gamma   90.00
#
_symmetry.space_group_name_H-M   'P 1'
#
loop_
_entity.id
_entity.type
_entity.pdbx_description
1 polymer ?
#
loop_
_entity_poly.entity_id
_entity_poly.type
_entity_poly.pdbx_seq_one_letter_code
_entity_poly.pdbx_strand_id
1 'polypeptide(L)'
;MERIISAERVEDILNVFGSFDQNLHIIEKEWNVCVTDRDAELKISGEPEDVVSAEKAVQNLLMLAARGENVDEQRVRYVIGMIRSGQEDQIRELDSGVICITAKGRPVKPKTLGQKAYVQAIRENTVTLGIGPAGTGKTYLAVAAAVAAFREKSVNRIILTRPAVEAGERLGFLPGDLQSKVDPYLRPLYDALFDMLGPETYNTYLEKGNIEVAPLAYMRGRTLDDSFIILDEAQNTSREQMKMFLTRLGFNSKMVITGDVTQIDLPADKASGLKEAMKVLDGVDDIAICRFTGADVVRHALVQQIIAAYEKHEKAAAAAAEREKKTAAPQRRDNSGYNNYKRK
;
A
#
# COMPACT_ATOMS: atom_id res chain seq x y z
N MET A 1 18.32 -9.72 -32.60
CA MET A 1 19.18 -8.57 -32.31
C MET A 1 20.08 -8.88 -31.13
N GLU A 2 21.25 -8.28 -31.05
CA GLU A 2 22.16 -8.41 -29.91
C GLU A 2 22.54 -7.02 -29.41
N ARG A 3 22.63 -6.86 -28.08
CA ARG A 3 23.10 -5.66 -27.40
C ARG A 3 24.09 -6.03 -26.30
N ILE A 4 25.06 -5.18 -26.07
CA ILE A 4 26.09 -5.36 -25.03
C ILE A 4 25.98 -4.16 -24.07
N ILE A 5 25.95 -4.46 -22.80
CA ILE A 5 25.94 -3.48 -21.70
C ILE A 5 27.18 -3.75 -20.86
N SER A 6 28.02 -2.74 -20.66
CA SER A 6 29.17 -2.83 -19.75
C SER A 6 28.78 -2.30 -18.37
N ALA A 7 29.13 -3.04 -17.33
CA ALA A 7 28.96 -2.59 -15.95
C ALA A 7 30.32 -2.12 -15.39
N GLU A 8 30.30 -1.11 -14.51
CA GLU A 8 31.53 -0.61 -13.89
C GLU A 8 32.12 -1.60 -12.88
N ARG A 9 31.27 -2.37 -12.22
CA ARG A 9 31.68 -3.33 -11.18
C ARG A 9 30.93 -4.65 -11.33
N VAL A 10 31.64 -5.75 -11.11
CA VAL A 10 31.04 -7.10 -11.15
C VAL A 10 30.02 -7.29 -10.02
N GLU A 11 30.25 -6.63 -8.86
CA GLU A 11 29.30 -6.70 -7.73
C GLU A 11 27.92 -6.14 -8.09
N ASP A 12 27.83 -5.13 -8.95
CA ASP A 12 26.57 -4.58 -9.43
C ASP A 12 25.81 -5.58 -10.31
N ILE A 13 26.53 -6.35 -11.14
CA ILE A 13 25.94 -7.44 -11.94
C ILE A 13 25.39 -8.53 -11.03
N LEU A 14 26.16 -8.97 -10.04
CA LEU A 14 25.72 -9.99 -9.08
C LEU A 14 24.49 -9.53 -8.29
N ASN A 15 24.44 -8.26 -7.92
CA ASN A 15 23.29 -7.66 -7.25
C ASN A 15 22.05 -7.64 -8.16
N VAL A 16 22.21 -7.30 -9.45
CA VAL A 16 21.12 -7.32 -10.44
C VAL A 16 20.63 -8.74 -10.71
N PHE A 17 21.53 -9.72 -10.83
CA PHE A 17 21.16 -11.11 -11.10
C PHE A 17 20.44 -11.76 -9.92
N GLY A 18 20.80 -11.36 -8.70
CA GLY A 18 20.23 -11.91 -7.48
C GLY A 18 20.74 -13.31 -7.19
N SER A 19 20.21 -13.93 -6.13
CA SER A 19 20.62 -15.28 -5.74
C SER A 19 20.21 -16.29 -6.80
N PHE A 20 21.16 -17.10 -7.28
CA PHE A 20 20.93 -18.11 -8.33
C PHE A 20 20.29 -17.53 -9.60
N ASP A 21 20.66 -16.32 -9.98
CA ASP A 21 20.21 -15.63 -11.19
C ASP A 21 18.69 -15.46 -11.30
N GLN A 22 17.99 -15.53 -10.16
CA GLN A 22 16.52 -15.49 -10.12
C GLN A 22 15.94 -14.20 -10.73
N ASN A 23 16.60 -13.06 -10.56
CA ASN A 23 16.19 -11.81 -11.13
C ASN A 23 16.40 -11.76 -12.65
N LEU A 24 17.52 -12.36 -13.11
CA LEU A 24 17.82 -12.49 -14.52
C LEU A 24 16.76 -13.31 -15.23
N HIS A 25 16.38 -14.47 -14.67
CA HIS A 25 15.33 -15.32 -15.23
C HIS A 25 13.96 -14.61 -15.31
N ILE A 26 13.67 -13.66 -14.43
CA ILE A 26 12.45 -12.84 -14.54
C ILE A 26 12.52 -11.96 -15.78
N ILE A 27 13.66 -11.31 -16.04
CA ILE A 27 13.88 -10.44 -17.19
C ILE A 27 13.83 -11.24 -18.49
N GLU A 28 14.53 -12.38 -18.55
CA GLU A 28 14.55 -13.28 -19.70
C GLU A 28 13.14 -13.77 -20.07
N LYS A 29 12.39 -14.22 -19.08
CA LYS A 29 11.03 -14.71 -19.27
C LYS A 29 10.05 -13.61 -19.68
N GLU A 30 10.25 -12.40 -19.19
CA GLU A 30 9.37 -11.26 -19.44
C GLU A 30 9.37 -10.83 -20.91
N TRP A 31 10.55 -10.80 -21.53
CA TRP A 31 10.77 -10.34 -22.90
C TRP A 31 11.27 -11.45 -23.85
N ASN A 32 11.28 -12.71 -23.40
CA ASN A 32 11.75 -13.84 -24.19
C ASN A 32 13.14 -13.60 -24.80
N VAL A 33 14.06 -13.08 -24.01
CA VAL A 33 15.45 -12.81 -24.37
C VAL A 33 16.38 -13.78 -23.63
N CYS A 34 17.63 -13.92 -24.13
CA CYS A 34 18.69 -14.63 -23.43
C CYS A 34 19.74 -13.59 -23.00
N VAL A 35 20.15 -13.63 -21.73
CA VAL A 35 21.18 -12.75 -21.19
C VAL A 35 22.35 -13.59 -20.71
N THR A 36 23.55 -13.28 -21.20
CA THR A 36 24.80 -13.94 -20.81
C THR A 36 25.78 -12.91 -20.30
N ASP A 37 26.56 -13.25 -19.29
CA ASP A 37 27.63 -12.41 -18.77
C ASP A 37 29.00 -12.94 -19.14
N ARG A 38 29.89 -12.03 -19.47
CA ARG A 38 31.30 -12.31 -19.68
C ARG A 38 32.15 -11.08 -19.43
N ASP A 39 33.11 -11.18 -18.52
CA ASP A 39 34.11 -10.12 -18.23
C ASP A 39 33.51 -8.75 -17.92
N ALA A 40 32.45 -8.68 -17.08
CA ALA A 40 31.66 -7.50 -16.73
C ALA A 40 30.86 -6.92 -17.92
N GLU A 41 30.68 -7.64 -19.00
CA GLU A 41 29.80 -7.32 -20.11
C GLU A 41 28.59 -8.24 -20.12
N LEU A 42 27.41 -7.64 -20.23
CA LEU A 42 26.14 -8.35 -20.36
C LEU A 42 25.68 -8.31 -21.80
N LYS A 43 25.55 -9.47 -22.40
CA LYS A 43 25.06 -9.64 -23.78
C LYS A 43 23.58 -10.07 -23.72
N ILE A 44 22.72 -9.27 -24.32
CA ILE A 44 21.28 -9.54 -24.43
C ILE A 44 20.98 -9.89 -25.90
N SER A 45 20.31 -11.02 -26.13
CA SER A 45 19.95 -11.51 -27.47
C SER A 45 18.50 -11.94 -27.53
N GLY A 46 17.81 -11.62 -28.64
CA GLY A 46 16.41 -11.93 -28.87
C GLY A 46 15.82 -11.11 -30.02
N GLU A 47 14.48 -10.99 -30.02
CA GLU A 47 13.78 -10.13 -30.98
C GLU A 47 14.07 -8.65 -30.72
N PRO A 48 14.11 -7.77 -31.75
CA PRO A 48 14.59 -6.39 -31.63
C PRO A 48 13.87 -5.56 -30.56
N GLU A 49 12.54 -5.62 -30.49
CA GLU A 49 11.73 -4.85 -29.54
C GLU A 49 11.92 -5.32 -28.08
N ASP A 50 12.02 -6.65 -27.92
CA ASP A 50 12.24 -7.28 -26.63
C ASP A 50 13.64 -6.99 -26.09
N VAL A 51 14.66 -7.02 -26.95
CA VAL A 51 16.05 -6.69 -26.58
C VAL A 51 16.17 -5.24 -26.14
N VAL A 52 15.51 -4.29 -26.80
CA VAL A 52 15.50 -2.87 -26.39
C VAL A 52 14.86 -2.69 -25.02
N SER A 53 13.76 -3.37 -24.75
CA SER A 53 13.06 -3.28 -23.45
C SER A 53 13.89 -3.93 -22.33
N ALA A 54 14.48 -5.09 -22.58
CA ALA A 54 15.35 -5.77 -21.64
C ALA A 54 16.64 -4.97 -21.37
N GLU A 55 17.24 -4.35 -22.41
CA GLU A 55 18.38 -3.45 -22.27
C GLU A 55 18.08 -2.29 -21.31
N LYS A 56 16.96 -1.60 -21.50
CA LYS A 56 16.50 -0.53 -20.59
C LYS A 56 16.33 -1.03 -19.15
N ALA A 57 15.75 -2.22 -18.97
CA ALA A 57 15.58 -2.80 -17.63
C ALA A 57 16.93 -3.05 -16.96
N VAL A 58 17.84 -3.73 -17.64
CA VAL A 58 19.16 -4.05 -17.09
C VAL A 58 19.95 -2.77 -16.80
N GLN A 59 19.94 -1.78 -17.69
CA GLN A 59 20.62 -0.49 -17.46
C GLN A 59 20.07 0.25 -16.23
N ASN A 60 18.75 0.30 -16.05
CA ASN A 60 18.15 0.95 -14.88
C ASN A 60 18.46 0.18 -13.59
N LEU A 61 18.45 -1.16 -13.62
CA LEU A 61 18.80 -1.98 -12.45
C LEU A 61 20.27 -1.86 -12.08
N LEU A 62 21.20 -1.82 -13.06
CA LEU A 62 22.62 -1.55 -12.82
C LEU A 62 22.85 -0.16 -12.23
N MET A 63 22.14 0.85 -12.72
CA MET A 63 22.19 2.19 -12.14
C MET A 63 21.74 2.21 -10.66
N LEU A 64 20.71 1.47 -10.30
CA LEU A 64 20.26 1.36 -8.91
C LEU A 64 21.28 0.58 -8.05
N ALA A 65 21.84 -0.52 -8.58
CA ALA A 65 22.87 -1.29 -7.91
C ALA A 65 24.14 -0.46 -7.64
N ALA A 66 24.60 0.32 -8.64
CA ALA A 66 25.75 1.20 -8.51
C ALA A 66 25.59 2.28 -7.42
N ARG A 67 24.36 2.67 -7.10
CA ARG A 67 24.01 3.55 -5.97
C ARG A 67 23.95 2.84 -4.61
N GLY A 68 24.29 1.54 -4.57
CA GLY A 68 24.24 0.71 -3.37
C GLY A 68 22.83 0.25 -2.99
N GLU A 69 21.86 0.30 -3.92
CA GLU A 69 20.53 -0.23 -3.71
C GLU A 69 20.56 -1.76 -3.86
N ASN A 70 19.82 -2.46 -2.99
CA ASN A 70 19.62 -3.90 -3.17
C ASN A 70 18.55 -4.15 -4.23
N VAL A 71 18.89 -4.93 -5.25
CA VAL A 71 17.99 -5.30 -6.34
C VAL A 71 17.29 -6.61 -6.00
N ASP A 72 16.18 -6.51 -5.30
CA ASP A 72 15.30 -7.66 -5.00
C ASP A 72 14.31 -7.92 -6.17
N GLU A 73 13.66 -9.09 -6.17
CA GLU A 73 12.64 -9.47 -7.17
C GLU A 73 11.57 -8.38 -7.35
N GLN A 74 11.15 -7.73 -6.27
CA GLN A 74 10.13 -6.69 -6.29
C GLN A 74 10.61 -5.46 -7.07
N ARG A 75 11.88 -5.09 -6.89
CA ARG A 75 12.50 -3.99 -7.63
C ARG A 75 12.57 -4.30 -9.12
N VAL A 76 12.96 -5.53 -9.49
CA VAL A 76 12.99 -5.98 -10.88
C VAL A 76 11.61 -5.86 -11.52
N ARG A 77 10.57 -6.41 -10.88
CA ARG A 77 9.19 -6.35 -11.38
C ARG A 77 8.64 -4.92 -11.47
N TYR A 78 9.01 -4.06 -10.53
CA TYR A 78 8.64 -2.65 -10.58
C TYR A 78 9.28 -1.94 -11.78
N VAL A 79 10.59 -2.13 -12.03
CA VAL A 79 11.30 -1.57 -13.19
C VAL A 79 10.68 -2.08 -14.50
N ILE A 80 10.36 -3.38 -14.59
CA ILE A 80 9.65 -3.96 -15.73
C ILE A 80 8.31 -3.23 -15.96
N GLY A 81 7.51 -3.03 -14.92
CA GLY A 81 6.23 -2.32 -15.00
C GLY A 81 6.38 -0.87 -15.49
N MET A 82 7.40 -0.15 -15.01
CA MET A 82 7.71 1.22 -15.43
C MET A 82 8.08 1.29 -16.92
N ILE A 83 8.89 0.36 -17.40
CA ILE A 83 9.27 0.30 -18.82
C ILE A 83 8.07 0.00 -19.70
N ARG A 84 7.21 -0.97 -19.31
CA ARG A 84 5.98 -1.28 -20.04
C ARG A 84 5.02 -0.09 -20.12
N SER A 85 5.00 0.76 -19.09
CA SER A 85 4.16 1.98 -19.06
C SER A 85 4.83 3.20 -19.69
N GLY A 86 6.06 3.08 -20.22
CA GLY A 86 6.81 4.19 -20.82
C GLY A 86 7.25 5.26 -19.82
N GLN A 87 7.46 4.86 -18.56
CA GLN A 87 7.81 5.78 -17.45
C GLN A 87 9.24 5.53 -16.92
N GLU A 88 10.12 4.94 -17.74
CA GLU A 88 11.49 4.58 -17.34
C GLU A 88 12.34 5.77 -16.86
N ASP A 89 12.10 6.97 -17.36
CA ASP A 89 12.83 8.18 -16.94
C ASP A 89 12.63 8.50 -15.45
N GLN A 90 11.48 8.14 -14.90
CA GLN A 90 11.15 8.36 -13.48
C GLN A 90 11.85 7.36 -12.54
N ILE A 91 12.43 6.27 -13.07
CA ILE A 91 13.18 5.29 -12.24
C ILE A 91 14.39 5.97 -11.58
N ARG A 92 15.00 6.96 -12.25
CA ARG A 92 16.14 7.74 -11.72
C ARG A 92 15.77 8.54 -10.48
N GLU A 93 14.49 8.88 -10.31
CA GLU A 93 13.97 9.63 -9.16
C GLU A 93 13.74 8.74 -7.92
N LEU A 94 13.86 7.40 -8.06
CA LEU A 94 13.66 6.47 -6.94
C LEU A 94 14.71 6.59 -5.83
N ASP A 95 15.78 7.37 -6.05
CA ASP A 95 16.75 7.66 -5.01
C ASP A 95 16.09 8.49 -3.91
N SER A 96 15.51 7.78 -2.96
CA SER A 96 14.90 8.34 -1.75
C SER A 96 15.73 7.91 -0.55
N GLY A 97 16.13 8.89 0.26
CA GLY A 97 16.89 8.63 1.46
C GLY A 97 16.25 7.60 2.39
N VAL A 98 17.04 7.06 3.30
CA VAL A 98 16.57 6.17 4.37
C VAL A 98 15.55 6.91 5.25
N ILE A 99 14.39 6.31 5.48
CA ILE A 99 13.36 6.86 6.39
C ILE A 99 13.80 6.58 7.83
N CYS A 100 14.07 5.31 8.12
CA CYS A 100 14.61 4.87 9.41
C CYS A 100 15.38 3.55 9.23
N ILE A 101 16.06 3.12 10.29
CA ILE A 101 16.74 1.84 10.35
C ILE A 101 15.96 0.95 11.30
N THR A 102 15.64 -0.30 10.87
CA THR A 102 14.95 -1.30 11.70
C THR A 102 15.82 -1.76 12.86
N ALA A 103 15.25 -2.44 13.85
CA ALA A 103 15.99 -3.05 14.95
C ALA A 103 17.07 -4.06 14.49
N LYS A 104 16.90 -4.64 13.32
CA LYS A 104 17.85 -5.58 12.70
C LYS A 104 18.91 -4.89 11.82
N GLY A 105 19.01 -3.55 11.86
CA GLY A 105 19.97 -2.76 11.08
C GLY A 105 19.62 -2.61 9.60
N ARG A 106 18.40 -2.95 9.17
CA ARG A 106 17.99 -2.83 7.76
C ARG A 106 17.43 -1.43 7.50
N PRO A 107 17.87 -0.74 6.44
CA PRO A 107 17.31 0.56 6.08
C PRO A 107 15.91 0.40 5.50
N VAL A 108 14.97 1.22 5.96
CA VAL A 108 13.63 1.36 5.38
C VAL A 108 13.66 2.50 4.37
N LYS A 109 13.37 2.16 3.11
CA LYS A 109 13.34 3.11 1.98
C LYS A 109 12.06 2.91 1.18
N PRO A 110 11.52 3.96 0.54
CA PRO A 110 10.46 3.80 -0.47
C PRO A 110 10.93 2.90 -1.62
N LYS A 111 10.08 1.98 -2.04
CA LYS A 111 10.35 1.05 -3.15
C LYS A 111 9.69 1.48 -4.46
N THR A 112 8.70 2.39 -4.40
CA THR A 112 7.96 2.90 -5.56
C THR A 112 7.90 4.42 -5.52
N LEU A 113 7.56 5.03 -6.66
CA LEU A 113 7.35 6.49 -6.74
C LEU A 113 6.18 6.95 -5.87
N GLY A 114 5.09 6.18 -5.83
CA GLY A 114 3.96 6.48 -4.95
C GLY A 114 4.35 6.45 -3.47
N GLN A 115 5.19 5.48 -3.08
CA GLN A 115 5.74 5.43 -1.72
C GLN A 115 6.67 6.62 -1.42
N LYS A 116 7.50 7.03 -2.38
CA LYS A 116 8.37 8.21 -2.25
C LYS A 116 7.54 9.48 -2.05
N ALA A 117 6.56 9.70 -2.93
CA ALA A 117 5.66 10.86 -2.83
C ALA A 117 4.91 10.88 -1.48
N TYR A 118 4.46 9.72 -1.00
CA TYR A 118 3.79 9.60 0.28
C TYR A 118 4.69 9.96 1.47
N VAL A 119 5.91 9.44 1.49
CA VAL A 119 6.89 9.77 2.56
C VAL A 119 7.24 11.25 2.55
N GLN A 120 7.39 11.84 1.36
CA GLN A 120 7.62 13.28 1.22
C GLN A 120 6.41 14.08 1.73
N ALA A 121 5.19 13.69 1.36
CA ALA A 121 3.98 14.33 1.85
C ALA A 121 3.86 14.28 3.39
N ILE A 122 4.23 13.16 4.02
CA ILE A 122 4.27 13.04 5.50
C ILE A 122 5.28 14.02 6.11
N ARG A 123 6.41 14.24 5.46
CA ARG A 123 7.42 15.18 5.96
C ARG A 123 6.96 16.65 5.87
N GLU A 124 6.31 17.00 4.77
CA GLU A 124 5.97 18.37 4.43
C GLU A 124 4.64 18.85 5.03
N ASN A 125 3.69 17.94 5.33
CA ASN A 125 2.36 18.30 5.79
C ASN A 125 2.09 17.83 7.22
N THR A 126 1.22 18.56 7.91
CA THR A 126 0.74 18.20 9.24
C THR A 126 -0.23 17.02 9.19
N VAL A 127 -1.10 16.94 8.18
CA VAL A 127 -2.03 15.84 7.98
C VAL A 127 -1.79 15.19 6.63
N THR A 128 -1.63 13.87 6.60
CA THR A 128 -1.45 13.10 5.35
C THR A 128 -2.39 11.92 5.30
N LEU A 129 -3.15 11.82 4.20
CA LEU A 129 -4.01 10.67 3.90
C LEU A 129 -3.30 9.76 2.87
N GLY A 130 -2.99 8.53 3.25
CA GLY A 130 -2.43 7.50 2.38
C GLY A 130 -3.51 6.51 1.95
N ILE A 131 -4.00 6.60 0.71
CA ILE A 131 -5.17 5.88 0.21
C ILE A 131 -4.78 4.94 -0.91
N GLY A 132 -5.20 3.68 -0.85
CA GLY A 132 -4.99 2.73 -1.94
C GLY A 132 -5.00 1.27 -1.52
N PRO A 133 -4.71 0.36 -2.44
CA PRO A 133 -4.83 -1.08 -2.22
C PRO A 133 -3.98 -1.60 -1.07
N ALA A 134 -4.39 -2.72 -0.51
CA ALA A 134 -3.58 -3.44 0.47
C ALA A 134 -2.23 -3.89 -0.14
N GLY A 135 -1.17 -3.87 0.66
CA GLY A 135 0.19 -4.26 0.21
C GLY A 135 1.00 -3.14 -0.43
N THR A 136 0.53 -1.89 -0.45
CA THR A 136 1.29 -0.72 -0.91
C THR A 136 2.21 -0.13 0.17
N GLY A 137 2.25 -0.70 1.37
CA GLY A 137 3.14 -0.28 2.46
C GLY A 137 2.69 0.96 3.22
N LYS A 138 1.46 1.46 3.04
CA LYS A 138 0.94 2.69 3.68
C LYS A 138 1.21 2.75 5.18
N THR A 139 0.72 1.77 5.90
CA THR A 139 0.84 1.69 7.37
C THR A 139 2.29 1.51 7.80
N TYR A 140 3.03 0.62 7.14
CA TYR A 140 4.43 0.36 7.43
C TYR A 140 5.31 1.61 7.27
N LEU A 141 5.13 2.36 6.17
CA LEU A 141 5.87 3.60 5.93
C LEU A 141 5.45 4.73 6.88
N ALA A 142 4.16 4.80 7.25
CA ALA A 142 3.70 5.74 8.28
C ALA A 142 4.35 5.45 9.64
N VAL A 143 4.43 4.18 10.05
CA VAL A 143 5.12 3.77 11.29
C VAL A 143 6.62 4.06 11.20
N ALA A 144 7.27 3.81 10.06
CA ALA A 144 8.67 4.16 9.85
C ALA A 144 8.93 5.68 10.00
N ALA A 145 8.05 6.50 9.42
CA ALA A 145 8.13 7.96 9.56
C ALA A 145 7.88 8.40 11.01
N ALA A 146 6.94 7.78 11.71
CA ALA A 146 6.67 8.07 13.12
C ALA A 146 7.90 7.74 14.02
N VAL A 147 8.53 6.59 13.79
CA VAL A 147 9.73 6.20 14.53
C VAL A 147 10.90 7.13 14.21
N ALA A 148 11.05 7.57 12.95
CA ALA A 148 12.05 8.56 12.58
C ALA A 148 11.83 9.88 13.33
N ALA A 149 10.61 10.44 13.26
CA ALA A 149 10.24 11.68 13.96
C ALA A 149 10.44 11.59 15.47
N PHE A 150 10.14 10.44 16.07
CA PHE A 150 10.34 10.19 17.49
C PHE A 150 11.85 10.12 17.87
N ARG A 151 12.67 9.44 17.06
CA ARG A 151 14.14 9.39 17.26
C ARG A 151 14.80 10.76 17.09
N GLU A 152 14.31 11.57 16.17
CA GLU A 152 14.73 12.96 15.93
C GLU A 152 14.21 13.93 17.00
N LYS A 153 13.36 13.45 17.92
CA LYS A 153 12.71 14.25 18.98
C LYS A 153 11.84 15.40 18.43
N SER A 154 11.37 15.28 17.21
CA SER A 154 10.38 16.21 16.65
C SER A 154 8.99 15.99 17.24
N VAL A 155 8.74 14.80 17.79
CA VAL A 155 7.55 14.46 18.58
C VAL A 155 7.98 13.69 19.85
N ASN A 156 7.13 13.73 20.88
CA ASN A 156 7.38 13.08 22.17
C ASN A 156 6.65 11.73 22.30
N ARG A 157 5.65 11.49 21.43
CA ARG A 157 4.80 10.29 21.49
C ARG A 157 4.46 9.77 20.09
N ILE A 158 4.25 8.48 20.01
CA ILE A 158 3.65 7.80 18.84
C ILE A 158 2.32 7.22 19.28
N ILE A 159 1.23 7.57 18.62
CA ILE A 159 -0.12 7.09 18.92
C ILE A 159 -0.65 6.39 17.68
N LEU A 160 -0.90 5.09 17.81
CA LEU A 160 -1.46 4.26 16.75
C LEU A 160 -2.88 3.86 17.13
N THR A 161 -3.79 4.08 16.21
CA THR A 161 -5.20 3.75 16.43
C THR A 161 -5.81 3.11 15.20
N ARG A 162 -6.82 2.29 15.44
CA ARG A 162 -7.60 1.61 14.41
C ARG A 162 -9.07 1.56 14.84
N PRO A 163 -10.03 1.72 13.90
CA PRO A 163 -11.42 1.45 14.24
C PRO A 163 -11.57 -0.03 14.60
N ALA A 164 -12.21 -0.29 15.74
CA ALA A 164 -12.63 -1.64 16.05
C ALA A 164 -13.85 -1.96 15.18
N VAL A 165 -13.65 -2.69 14.09
CA VAL A 165 -14.73 -3.11 13.20
C VAL A 165 -14.99 -4.58 13.47
N GLU A 166 -16.23 -4.88 13.79
CA GLU A 166 -16.70 -6.25 13.78
C GLU A 166 -17.01 -6.65 12.34
N ALA A 167 -16.11 -7.40 11.70
CA ALA A 167 -16.40 -8.09 10.44
C ALA A 167 -17.44 -9.20 10.72
N GLY A 168 -18.72 -8.81 10.87
CA GLY A 168 -19.82 -9.75 11.16
C GLY A 168 -19.87 -10.35 12.56
N GLU A 169 -18.85 -10.15 13.38
CA GLU A 169 -18.82 -10.61 14.78
C GLU A 169 -19.06 -9.44 15.72
N ARG A 170 -20.07 -9.55 16.56
CA ARG A 170 -20.30 -8.57 17.63
C ARG A 170 -19.24 -8.77 18.71
N LEU A 171 -18.45 -7.73 19.05
CA LEU A 171 -17.46 -7.73 20.14
C LEU A 171 -17.98 -8.34 21.44
N GLY A 172 -19.31 -8.43 21.60
CA GLY A 172 -19.97 -9.07 22.72
C GLY A 172 -19.78 -10.58 22.84
N PHE A 173 -19.34 -11.29 21.78
CA PHE A 173 -19.19 -12.77 21.81
C PHE A 173 -17.79 -13.25 22.18
N LEU A 174 -16.78 -12.39 22.15
CA LEU A 174 -15.43 -12.79 22.56
C LEU A 174 -15.32 -12.74 24.09
N PRO A 175 -14.77 -13.79 24.75
CA PRO A 175 -14.49 -13.76 26.17
C PRO A 175 -13.33 -12.79 26.51
N GLY A 176 -13.39 -12.11 27.64
CA GLY A 176 -12.37 -11.18 28.11
C GLY A 176 -12.83 -9.73 28.20
N ASP A 177 -11.95 -8.85 28.68
CA ASP A 177 -12.15 -7.42 28.70
C ASP A 177 -12.11 -6.79 27.29
N LEU A 178 -12.51 -5.53 27.17
CA LEU A 178 -12.59 -4.85 25.88
C LEU A 178 -11.20 -4.78 25.21
N GLN A 179 -10.15 -4.66 25.99
CA GLN A 179 -8.77 -4.52 25.48
C GLN A 179 -8.29 -5.83 24.87
N SER A 180 -8.50 -6.96 25.52
CA SER A 180 -8.14 -8.30 24.97
C SER A 180 -8.94 -8.67 23.71
N LYS A 181 -10.16 -8.15 23.55
CA LYS A 181 -11.00 -8.34 22.37
C LYS A 181 -10.51 -7.54 21.15
N VAL A 182 -9.93 -6.37 21.38
CA VAL A 182 -9.46 -5.47 20.31
C VAL A 182 -8.01 -5.76 19.92
N ASP A 183 -7.22 -6.34 20.81
CA ASP A 183 -5.78 -6.61 20.61
C ASP A 183 -5.45 -7.36 19.30
N PRO A 184 -6.19 -8.40 18.87
CA PRO A 184 -5.93 -9.06 17.59
C PRO A 184 -6.00 -8.12 16.37
N TYR A 185 -6.86 -7.12 16.40
CA TYR A 185 -7.01 -6.15 15.31
C TYR A 185 -5.87 -5.12 15.27
N LEU A 186 -5.16 -4.95 16.39
CA LEU A 186 -4.02 -4.04 16.50
C LEU A 186 -2.67 -4.72 16.16
N ARG A 187 -2.63 -6.05 16.03
CA ARG A 187 -1.40 -6.82 15.74
C ARG A 187 -0.56 -6.27 14.59
N PRO A 188 -1.11 -5.92 13.41
CA PRO A 188 -0.30 -5.38 12.33
C PRO A 188 0.46 -4.10 12.71
N LEU A 189 -0.07 -3.31 13.64
CA LEU A 189 0.59 -2.11 14.16
C LEU A 189 1.74 -2.47 15.10
N TYR A 190 1.54 -3.48 15.96
CA TYR A 190 2.60 -4.00 16.82
C TYR A 190 3.74 -4.59 15.99
N ASP A 191 3.43 -5.38 14.96
CA ASP A 191 4.43 -6.02 14.10
C ASP A 191 5.32 -4.98 13.42
N ALA A 192 4.74 -3.88 12.92
CA ALA A 192 5.49 -2.77 12.34
C ALA A 192 6.39 -2.07 13.37
N LEU A 193 5.88 -1.82 14.58
CA LEU A 193 6.69 -1.22 15.66
C LEU A 193 7.82 -2.15 16.12
N PHE A 194 7.56 -3.46 16.23
CA PHE A 194 8.58 -4.45 16.60
C PHE A 194 9.69 -4.57 15.56
N ASP A 195 9.36 -4.50 14.28
CA ASP A 195 10.38 -4.49 13.23
C ASP A 195 11.26 -3.23 13.32
N MET A 196 10.69 -2.06 13.61
CA MET A 196 11.42 -0.79 13.69
C MET A 196 12.23 -0.62 14.99
N LEU A 197 11.68 -1.01 16.12
CA LEU A 197 12.23 -0.73 17.46
C LEU A 197 12.85 -1.96 18.14
N GLY A 198 12.38 -3.14 17.78
CA GLY A 198 12.61 -4.36 18.57
C GLY A 198 11.70 -4.45 19.79
N PRO A 199 11.42 -5.67 20.29
CA PRO A 199 10.44 -5.87 21.36
C PRO A 199 10.84 -5.21 22.69
N GLU A 200 12.10 -5.23 23.06
CA GLU A 200 12.58 -4.66 24.31
C GLU A 200 12.41 -3.13 24.35
N THR A 201 12.86 -2.45 23.29
CA THR A 201 12.76 -0.99 23.18
C THR A 201 11.28 -0.56 23.10
N TYR A 202 10.46 -1.30 22.35
CA TYR A 202 9.02 -1.06 22.28
C TYR A 202 8.38 -1.14 23.66
N ASN A 203 8.61 -2.20 24.44
CA ASN A 203 8.04 -2.36 25.77
C ASN A 203 8.46 -1.22 26.71
N THR A 204 9.73 -0.81 26.66
CA THR A 204 10.22 0.33 27.43
C THR A 204 9.50 1.63 27.11
N TYR A 205 9.20 1.90 25.84
CA TYR A 205 8.47 3.10 25.43
C TYR A 205 6.98 3.01 25.72
N LEU A 206 6.40 1.81 25.66
CA LEU A 206 5.02 1.58 26.05
C LEU A 206 4.83 1.86 27.56
N GLU A 207 5.69 1.32 28.42
CA GLU A 207 5.65 1.54 29.87
C GLU A 207 5.84 3.03 30.24
N LYS A 208 6.65 3.74 29.49
CA LYS A 208 6.85 5.19 29.68
C LYS A 208 5.74 6.06 29.12
N GLY A 209 4.78 5.46 28.41
CA GLY A 209 3.70 6.20 27.74
C GLY A 209 4.14 7.00 26.50
N ASN A 210 5.34 6.72 25.97
CA ASN A 210 5.81 7.33 24.72
C ASN A 210 5.18 6.67 23.48
N ILE A 211 4.77 5.42 23.59
CA ILE A 211 4.03 4.69 22.55
C ILE A 211 2.67 4.27 23.12
N GLU A 212 1.63 4.51 22.37
CA GLU A 212 0.27 4.11 22.69
C GLU A 212 -0.35 3.42 21.46
N VAL A 213 -0.90 2.24 21.65
CA VAL A 213 -1.69 1.54 20.62
C VAL A 213 -3.06 1.28 21.20
N ALA A 214 -4.10 1.90 20.65
CA ALA A 214 -5.42 1.89 21.23
C ALA A 214 -6.54 1.95 20.18
N PRO A 215 -7.73 1.43 20.50
CA PRO A 215 -8.91 1.59 19.64
C PRO A 215 -9.25 3.07 19.42
N LEU A 216 -9.80 3.39 18.24
CA LEU A 216 -10.18 4.76 17.88
C LEU A 216 -11.13 5.42 18.89
N ALA A 217 -12.00 4.64 19.54
CA ALA A 217 -12.93 5.16 20.55
C ALA A 217 -12.22 5.83 21.73
N TYR A 218 -10.99 5.42 22.06
CA TYR A 218 -10.21 5.98 23.17
C TYR A 218 -9.60 7.35 22.87
N MET A 219 -9.69 7.81 21.63
CA MET A 219 -9.23 9.14 21.22
C MET A 219 -10.25 10.24 21.58
N ARG A 220 -11.49 9.87 21.92
CA ARG A 220 -12.56 10.83 22.18
C ARG A 220 -12.25 11.70 23.40
N GLY A 221 -12.46 13.02 23.26
CA GLY A 221 -12.26 13.99 24.35
C GLY A 221 -10.81 14.33 24.66
N ARG A 222 -9.86 13.83 23.87
CA ARG A 222 -8.42 14.09 24.03
C ARG A 222 -7.96 15.21 23.08
N THR A 223 -6.87 15.87 23.44
CA THR A 223 -6.03 16.67 22.54
C THR A 223 -4.66 16.02 22.52
N LEU A 224 -4.13 15.74 21.34
CA LEU A 224 -2.92 14.95 21.16
C LEU A 224 -1.79 15.87 20.72
N ASP A 225 -1.16 16.53 21.70
CA ASP A 225 -0.01 17.42 21.48
C ASP A 225 1.31 16.63 21.39
N ASP A 226 2.32 17.21 20.72
CA ASP A 226 3.67 16.69 20.58
C ASP A 226 3.71 15.21 20.12
N SER A 227 2.79 14.83 19.23
CA SER A 227 2.52 13.44 18.92
C SER A 227 2.57 13.16 17.42
N PHE A 228 3.07 11.98 17.05
CA PHE A 228 2.84 11.42 15.72
C PHE A 228 1.69 10.41 15.81
N ILE A 229 0.59 10.72 15.14
CA ILE A 229 -0.68 10.01 15.29
C ILE A 229 -0.98 9.27 13.99
N ILE A 230 -1.27 7.97 14.08
CA ILE A 230 -1.64 7.15 12.92
C ILE A 230 -3.01 6.53 13.12
N LEU A 231 -3.91 6.77 12.18
CA LEU A 231 -5.18 6.04 12.06
C LEU A 231 -5.09 5.07 10.89
N ASP A 232 -5.08 3.77 11.22
CA ASP A 232 -5.07 2.70 10.22
C ASP A 232 -6.48 2.17 9.94
N GLU A 233 -6.69 1.60 8.73
CA GLU A 233 -7.98 1.07 8.25
C GLU A 233 -9.13 2.09 8.36
N ALA A 234 -8.82 3.34 8.06
CA ALA A 234 -9.72 4.47 8.24
C ALA A 234 -10.98 4.41 7.37
N GLN A 235 -11.02 3.60 6.30
CA GLN A 235 -12.23 3.37 5.51
C GLN A 235 -13.37 2.79 6.34
N ASN A 236 -13.03 2.13 7.46
CA ASN A 236 -13.98 1.52 8.38
C ASN A 236 -14.43 2.46 9.51
N THR A 237 -14.19 3.77 9.39
CA THR A 237 -14.75 4.79 10.29
C THR A 237 -16.09 5.32 9.76
N SER A 238 -17.01 5.65 10.67
CA SER A 238 -18.14 6.50 10.31
C SER A 238 -17.70 7.96 10.11
N ARG A 239 -18.59 8.79 9.54
CA ARG A 239 -18.34 10.23 9.36
C ARG A 239 -18.04 10.93 10.69
N GLU A 240 -18.80 10.61 11.71
CA GLU A 240 -18.66 11.16 13.06
C GLU A 240 -17.35 10.74 13.72
N GLN A 241 -16.95 9.47 13.53
CA GLN A 241 -15.68 8.95 14.03
C GLN A 241 -14.49 9.62 13.35
N MET A 242 -14.52 9.78 12.02
CA MET A 242 -13.46 10.46 11.28
C MET A 242 -13.34 11.93 11.71
N LYS A 243 -14.45 12.66 11.78
CA LYS A 243 -14.46 14.04 12.26
C LYS A 243 -13.98 14.15 13.70
N MET A 244 -14.44 13.25 14.58
CA MET A 244 -13.97 13.17 15.95
C MET A 244 -12.46 12.99 16.02
N PHE A 245 -11.89 12.08 15.22
CA PHE A 245 -10.46 11.80 15.20
C PHE A 245 -9.63 12.98 14.67
N LEU A 246 -9.99 13.53 13.53
CA LEU A 246 -9.29 14.68 12.92
C LEU A 246 -9.21 15.88 13.86
N THR A 247 -10.23 16.08 14.67
CA THR A 247 -10.26 17.16 15.68
C THR A 247 -9.49 16.85 16.98
N ARG A 248 -8.75 15.73 17.02
CA ARG A 248 -7.82 15.40 18.14
C ARG A 248 -6.43 15.96 17.92
N LEU A 249 -6.12 16.44 16.71
CA LEU A 249 -4.83 17.03 16.39
C LEU A 249 -4.52 18.17 17.34
N GLY A 250 -3.41 18.05 18.04
CA GLY A 250 -2.87 19.07 18.96
C GLY A 250 -1.67 19.80 18.37
N PHE A 251 -1.06 20.66 19.15
CA PHE A 251 0.11 21.43 18.74
C PHE A 251 1.34 20.53 18.57
N ASN A 252 2.23 20.89 17.64
CA ASN A 252 3.48 20.17 17.33
C ASN A 252 3.25 18.69 16.97
N SER A 253 2.09 18.38 16.37
CA SER A 253 1.72 17.00 16.06
C SER A 253 1.60 16.77 14.57
N LYS A 254 1.82 15.53 14.15
CA LYS A 254 1.56 15.04 12.80
C LYS A 254 0.52 13.94 12.83
N MET A 255 -0.34 13.91 11.82
CA MET A 255 -1.40 12.93 11.71
C MET A 255 -1.34 12.25 10.35
N VAL A 256 -1.29 10.92 10.35
CA VAL A 256 -1.30 10.11 9.13
C VAL A 256 -2.51 9.19 9.18
N ILE A 257 -3.30 9.21 8.10
CA ILE A 257 -4.52 8.40 7.96
C ILE A 257 -4.31 7.43 6.81
N THR A 258 -4.39 6.13 7.07
CA THR A 258 -4.23 5.10 6.06
C THR A 258 -5.53 4.35 5.82
N GLY A 259 -5.79 3.96 4.57
CA GLY A 259 -6.99 3.19 4.26
C GLY A 259 -7.10 2.73 2.81
N ASP A 260 -8.04 1.81 2.60
CA ASP A 260 -8.41 1.29 1.29
C ASP A 260 -9.91 1.48 1.05
N VAL A 261 -10.26 2.40 0.17
CA VAL A 261 -11.67 2.74 -0.12
C VAL A 261 -12.43 1.62 -0.85
N THR A 262 -11.74 0.55 -1.26
CA THR A 262 -12.35 -0.64 -1.87
C THR A 262 -12.71 -1.71 -0.84
N GLN A 263 -12.10 -1.69 0.36
CA GLN A 263 -12.28 -2.66 1.43
C GLN A 263 -13.07 -2.05 2.61
N ILE A 264 -14.32 -1.74 2.38
CA ILE A 264 -15.20 -1.13 3.40
C ILE A 264 -16.07 -2.22 4.02
N ASP A 265 -15.84 -2.50 5.30
CA ASP A 265 -16.57 -3.49 6.11
C ASP A 265 -17.71 -2.87 6.95
N LEU A 266 -18.05 -1.59 6.69
CA LEU A 266 -19.15 -0.93 7.37
C LEU A 266 -20.50 -1.48 6.92
N PRO A 267 -21.52 -1.51 7.80
CA PRO A 267 -22.89 -1.81 7.42
C PRO A 267 -23.35 -0.92 6.25
N ALA A 268 -24.22 -1.47 5.39
CA ALA A 268 -24.65 -0.82 4.15
C ALA A 268 -25.34 0.54 4.33
N ASP A 269 -25.88 0.80 5.52
CA ASP A 269 -26.52 2.05 5.92
C ASP A 269 -25.52 3.13 6.39
N LYS A 270 -24.25 2.76 6.58
CA LYS A 270 -23.21 3.68 7.05
C LYS A 270 -22.25 4.07 5.93
N ALA A 271 -22.07 5.37 5.74
CA ALA A 271 -21.09 5.91 4.81
C ALA A 271 -19.69 5.94 5.44
N SER A 272 -18.67 5.59 4.67
CA SER A 272 -17.26 5.67 5.09
C SER A 272 -16.85 7.12 5.35
N GLY A 273 -16.35 7.37 6.56
CA GLY A 273 -15.79 8.67 6.95
C GLY A 273 -14.54 9.04 6.16
N LEU A 274 -13.73 8.05 5.75
CA LEU A 274 -12.57 8.28 4.91
C LEU A 274 -12.97 8.83 3.53
N LYS A 275 -13.98 8.23 2.88
CA LYS A 275 -14.48 8.72 1.58
C LYS A 275 -14.99 10.15 1.65
N GLU A 276 -15.60 10.53 2.75
CA GLU A 276 -16.06 11.90 2.97
C GLU A 276 -14.88 12.84 3.26
N ALA A 277 -13.97 12.45 4.16
CA ALA A 277 -12.78 13.24 4.48
C ALA A 277 -11.96 13.59 3.23
N MET A 278 -11.76 12.61 2.32
CA MET A 278 -11.08 12.84 1.05
C MET A 278 -11.72 13.91 0.17
N LYS A 279 -13.04 14.14 0.28
CA LYS A 279 -13.75 15.16 -0.49
C LYS A 279 -13.73 16.52 0.22
N VAL A 280 -13.89 16.50 1.54
CA VAL A 280 -14.01 17.71 2.35
C VAL A 280 -12.65 18.38 2.57
N LEU A 281 -11.58 17.59 2.67
CA LEU A 281 -10.23 18.06 2.95
C LEU A 281 -9.39 18.30 1.68
N ASP A 282 -9.93 18.01 0.50
CA ASP A 282 -9.24 18.26 -0.76
C ASP A 282 -9.01 19.76 -0.96
N GLY A 283 -7.75 20.16 -1.18
CA GLY A 283 -7.35 21.56 -1.31
C GLY A 283 -7.24 22.35 -0.01
N VAL A 284 -7.32 21.72 1.15
CA VAL A 284 -7.02 22.38 2.44
C VAL A 284 -5.50 22.43 2.62
N ASP A 285 -4.98 23.63 2.92
CA ASP A 285 -3.55 23.83 3.15
C ASP A 285 -3.04 22.94 4.29
N ASP A 286 -1.79 22.44 4.14
CA ASP A 286 -1.12 21.57 5.09
C ASP A 286 -1.80 20.18 5.29
N ILE A 287 -2.66 19.80 4.33
CA ILE A 287 -3.26 18.46 4.21
C ILE A 287 -2.91 17.86 2.85
N ALA A 288 -2.26 16.71 2.85
CA ALA A 288 -1.95 15.97 1.64
C ALA A 288 -2.79 14.70 1.49
N ILE A 289 -3.28 14.43 0.27
CA ILE A 289 -3.99 13.20 -0.09
C ILE A 289 -3.17 12.44 -1.12
N CYS A 290 -2.49 11.38 -0.68
CA CYS A 290 -1.68 10.51 -1.50
C CYS A 290 -2.48 9.28 -1.94
N ARG A 291 -2.50 9.03 -3.27
CA ARG A 291 -3.23 7.89 -3.86
C ARG A 291 -2.24 6.86 -4.39
N PHE A 292 -2.27 5.68 -3.83
CA PHE A 292 -1.53 4.52 -4.32
C PHE A 292 -2.34 3.78 -5.38
N THR A 293 -1.63 3.16 -6.30
CA THR A 293 -2.19 2.35 -7.38
C THR A 293 -1.74 0.90 -7.28
N GLY A 294 -2.21 0.05 -8.19
CA GLY A 294 -1.72 -1.33 -8.30
C GLY A 294 -0.22 -1.43 -8.57
N ALA A 295 0.38 -0.42 -9.21
CA ALA A 295 1.83 -0.35 -9.46
C ALA A 295 2.66 -0.20 -8.16
N ASP A 296 2.04 0.32 -7.09
CA ASP A 296 2.70 0.50 -5.79
C ASP A 296 2.60 -0.74 -4.88
N VAL A 297 1.95 -1.81 -5.34
CA VAL A 297 1.78 -3.03 -4.54
C VAL A 297 3.10 -3.79 -4.45
N VAL A 298 3.61 -3.91 -3.23
CA VAL A 298 4.85 -4.61 -2.88
C VAL A 298 4.47 -5.91 -2.17
N ARG A 299 4.28 -6.99 -2.95
CA ARG A 299 3.87 -8.31 -2.45
C ARG A 299 4.63 -9.43 -3.14
N HIS A 300 4.70 -10.58 -2.48
CA HIS A 300 5.22 -11.81 -3.07
C HIS A 300 4.47 -12.14 -4.37
N ALA A 301 5.19 -12.52 -5.44
CA ALA A 301 4.61 -12.76 -6.76
C ALA A 301 3.46 -13.79 -6.75
N LEU A 302 3.60 -14.88 -5.97
CA LEU A 302 2.55 -15.87 -5.82
C LEU A 302 1.27 -15.29 -5.18
N VAL A 303 1.42 -14.37 -4.21
CA VAL A 303 0.25 -13.71 -3.59
C VAL A 303 -0.47 -12.82 -4.59
N GLN A 304 0.26 -12.13 -5.47
CA GLN A 304 -0.36 -11.35 -6.57
C GLN A 304 -1.12 -12.26 -7.52
N GLN A 305 -0.57 -13.42 -7.89
CA GLN A 305 -1.23 -14.41 -8.75
C GLN A 305 -2.50 -14.98 -8.08
N ILE A 306 -2.45 -15.27 -6.79
CA ILE A 306 -3.62 -15.74 -6.03
C ILE A 306 -4.73 -14.69 -6.07
N ILE A 307 -4.43 -13.43 -5.77
CA ILE A 307 -5.41 -12.33 -5.79
C ILE A 307 -6.02 -12.19 -7.18
N ALA A 308 -5.19 -12.16 -8.23
CA ALA A 308 -5.66 -12.05 -9.60
C ALA A 308 -6.58 -13.23 -10.01
N ALA A 309 -6.30 -14.45 -9.52
CA ALA A 309 -7.14 -15.62 -9.77
C ALA A 309 -8.52 -15.49 -9.09
N TYR A 310 -8.56 -15.02 -7.84
CA TYR A 310 -9.81 -14.76 -7.13
C TYR A 310 -10.64 -13.67 -7.79
N GLU A 311 -10.02 -12.52 -8.10
CA GLU A 311 -10.72 -11.43 -8.81
C GLU A 311 -11.31 -11.87 -10.16
N LYS A 312 -10.57 -12.69 -10.91
CA LYS A 312 -11.07 -13.25 -12.18
C LYS A 312 -12.29 -14.15 -11.95
N HIS A 313 -12.25 -14.98 -10.91
CA HIS A 313 -13.36 -15.85 -10.55
C HIS A 313 -14.60 -15.06 -10.12
N GLU A 314 -14.43 -14.04 -9.27
CA GLU A 314 -15.52 -13.18 -8.80
C GLU A 314 -16.17 -12.40 -9.95
N LYS A 315 -15.35 -11.83 -10.86
CA LYS A 315 -15.86 -11.16 -12.07
C LYS A 315 -16.66 -12.11 -12.97
N ALA A 316 -16.19 -13.34 -13.11
CA ALA A 316 -16.90 -14.37 -13.89
C ALA A 316 -18.23 -14.76 -13.22
N ALA A 317 -18.25 -14.95 -11.90
CA ALA A 317 -19.45 -15.26 -11.14
C ALA A 317 -20.48 -14.10 -11.18
N ALA A 318 -20.02 -12.86 -11.02
CA ALA A 318 -20.88 -11.68 -11.13
C ALA A 318 -21.50 -11.54 -12.53
N ALA A 319 -20.72 -11.77 -13.58
CA ALA A 319 -21.21 -11.74 -14.97
C ALA A 319 -22.22 -12.86 -15.24
N ALA A 320 -22.04 -14.07 -14.67
CA ALA A 320 -22.99 -15.16 -14.77
C ALA A 320 -24.31 -14.81 -14.06
N ALA A 321 -24.25 -14.30 -12.83
CA ALA A 321 -25.44 -13.89 -12.06
C ALA A 321 -26.22 -12.75 -12.76
N GLU A 322 -25.53 -11.83 -13.43
CA GLU A 322 -26.17 -10.75 -14.19
C GLU A 322 -26.88 -11.30 -15.46
N ARG A 323 -26.29 -12.28 -16.12
CA ARG A 323 -26.92 -12.98 -17.27
C ARG A 323 -28.17 -13.73 -16.84
N GLU A 324 -28.13 -14.44 -15.72
CA GLU A 324 -29.31 -15.13 -15.17
C GLU A 324 -30.43 -14.16 -14.80
N LYS A 325 -30.12 -13.02 -14.20
CA LYS A 325 -31.12 -11.98 -13.90
C LYS A 325 -31.75 -11.38 -15.16
N LYS A 326 -30.99 -11.20 -16.24
CA LYS A 326 -31.51 -10.71 -17.53
C LYS A 326 -32.38 -11.72 -18.24
N THR A 327 -32.09 -13.02 -18.10
CA THR A 327 -32.91 -14.08 -18.69
C THR A 327 -34.16 -14.39 -17.87
N ALA A 328 -34.15 -14.13 -16.56
CA ALA A 328 -35.26 -14.31 -15.64
C ALA A 328 -36.29 -13.14 -15.63
N ALA A 329 -35.99 -12.00 -16.31
CA ALA A 329 -36.91 -10.89 -16.40
C ALA A 329 -38.17 -11.32 -17.21
N PRO A 330 -39.41 -11.24 -16.65
CA PRO A 330 -40.62 -11.71 -17.34
C PRO A 330 -40.84 -10.82 -18.57
N GLN A 331 -40.99 -11.47 -19.75
CA GLN A 331 -41.52 -10.81 -20.93
C GLN A 331 -42.89 -10.22 -20.58
N ARG A 332 -43.00 -8.89 -20.59
CA ARG A 332 -44.31 -8.24 -20.54
C ARG A 332 -45.13 -8.79 -21.68
N ARG A 333 -46.10 -9.63 -21.36
CA ARG A 333 -47.14 -10.03 -22.30
C ARG A 333 -47.91 -8.77 -22.66
N ASP A 334 -47.72 -8.35 -23.88
CA ASP A 334 -48.52 -7.32 -24.53
C ASP A 334 -49.95 -7.91 -24.70
N ASN A 335 -50.85 -7.55 -23.80
CA ASN A 335 -52.23 -7.96 -23.85
C ASN A 335 -53.06 -6.88 -24.54
N SER A 336 -52.73 -6.59 -25.82
CA SER A 336 -53.57 -5.82 -26.72
C SER A 336 -54.56 -6.83 -27.40
N GLY A 337 -55.55 -7.25 -26.66
CA GLY A 337 -56.61 -8.12 -27.09
C GLY A 337 -57.96 -7.42 -27.02
N TYR A 338 -58.31 -6.77 -28.14
CA TYR A 338 -59.67 -6.61 -28.66
C TYR A 338 -60.84 -6.81 -27.69
N ASN A 339 -61.58 -5.74 -27.46
CA ASN A 339 -62.99 -5.87 -27.13
C ASN A 339 -63.85 -4.96 -28.01
N ASN A 340 -64.24 -5.51 -29.15
CA ASN A 340 -65.29 -5.03 -30.03
C ASN A 340 -66.48 -5.99 -29.82
N TYR A 341 -67.57 -5.57 -29.18
CA TYR A 341 -68.93 -6.05 -29.40
C TYR A 341 -69.94 -5.06 -28.79
N LYS A 342 -70.51 -4.19 -29.60
CA LYS A 342 -71.87 -4.13 -30.14
C LYS A 342 -73.01 -4.33 -29.13
N ARG A 343 -73.78 -3.22 -28.97
CA ARG A 343 -75.24 -3.03 -29.11
C ARG A 343 -76.18 -4.16 -28.59
N LYS A 344 -76.97 -3.86 -27.62
CA LYS A 344 -78.42 -3.48 -27.79
C LYS A 344 -78.91 -2.83 -26.49
#